data_a76c19d19539cc1c930e7d4fe761de4e
#
_entry.id   a76c19d19539cc1c930e7d4fe761de4e
#
_cell.length_a   1.000
_cell.length_b   1.000
_cell.length_c   1.000
_cell.angle_alpha   90.00
_cell.angle_beta   90.00
_cell.angle_gamma   90.00
#
_symmetry.space_group_name_H-M   'P 1'
#
loop_
_entity.id
_entity.type
_entity.pdbx_description
1 polymer ?
#
loop_
_entity_poly.entity_id
_entity_poly.type
_entity_poly.pdbx_seq_one_letter_code
_entity_poly.pdbx_strand_id
1 'polypeptide(L)'
;FVLEQLIAKHMWLHAAEEMGLSVSDEDLRKAIMQRTEFQKNGNFDPESYRRLLAANRLTPASFEAMEAKDILTNKARLVIMDAVALTPSEYAEAQTLVSREGESDPTKAAIAKERIFQNLLFQKQQRALMAYSESMKSKVPVKIHKELM
;
A
#
# COMPACT_ATOMS: atom_id res chain seq x y z
N PHE A 1 6.97 -0.33 -18.92
CA PHE A 1 5.91 -0.64 -17.93
C PHE A 1 6.35 -1.66 -16.86
N VAL A 2 6.79 -2.88 -17.24
CA VAL A 2 7.26 -3.90 -16.27
C VAL A 2 8.54 -3.45 -15.55
N LEU A 3 9.49 -2.90 -16.29
CA LEU A 3 10.74 -2.40 -15.73
C LEU A 3 10.52 -1.27 -14.72
N GLU A 4 9.61 -0.36 -15.01
CA GLU A 4 9.25 0.74 -14.10
C GLU A 4 8.65 0.22 -12.79
N GLN A 5 7.80 -0.81 -12.85
CA GLN A 5 7.24 -1.44 -11.67
C GLN A 5 8.31 -2.14 -10.82
N LEU A 6 9.26 -2.83 -11.45
CA LEU A 6 10.39 -3.46 -10.76
C LEU A 6 11.29 -2.43 -10.08
N ILE A 7 11.60 -1.34 -10.79
CA ILE A 7 12.37 -0.23 -10.22
C ILE A 7 11.64 0.38 -9.02
N ALA A 8 10.34 0.67 -9.17
CA ALA A 8 9.54 1.24 -8.10
C ALA A 8 9.49 0.30 -6.87
N LYS A 9 9.29 -1.00 -7.09
CA LYS A 9 9.31 -2.00 -6.00
C LYS A 9 10.65 -2.01 -5.29
N HIS A 10 11.76 -2.00 -6.03
CA HIS A 10 13.10 -2.00 -5.45
C HIS A 10 13.39 -0.74 -4.63
N MET A 11 12.95 0.42 -5.14
CA MET A 11 13.06 1.69 -4.43
C MET A 11 12.29 1.68 -3.11
N TRP A 12 11.06 1.16 -3.09
CA TRP A 12 10.27 1.06 -1.87
C TRP A 12 10.85 0.06 -0.87
N LEU A 13 11.47 -1.03 -1.32
CA LEU A 13 12.22 -1.94 -0.44
C LEU A 13 13.39 -1.22 0.22
N HIS A 14 14.19 -0.48 -0.56
CA HIS A 14 15.29 0.30 -0.03
C HIS A 14 14.82 1.36 0.98
N ALA A 15 13.73 2.06 0.66
CA ALA A 15 13.12 3.02 1.59
C ALA A 15 12.70 2.37 2.91
N ALA A 16 12.10 1.18 2.85
CA ALA A 16 11.71 0.42 4.04
C ALA A 16 12.91 0.04 4.91
N GLU A 17 14.02 -0.36 4.29
CA GLU A 17 15.27 -0.66 4.98
C GLU A 17 15.85 0.59 5.65
N GLU A 18 15.88 1.73 4.97
CA GLU A 18 16.33 3.01 5.53
C GLU A 18 15.45 3.47 6.70
N MET A 19 14.15 3.19 6.65
CA MET A 19 13.21 3.46 7.76
C MET A 19 13.37 2.47 8.93
N GLY A 20 14.19 1.44 8.80
CA GLY A 20 14.37 0.40 9.82
C GLY A 20 13.16 -0.52 9.97
N LEU A 21 12.33 -0.66 8.92
CA LEU A 21 11.15 -1.52 8.94
C LEU A 21 11.53 -2.98 8.72
N SER A 22 10.76 -3.87 9.33
CA SER A 22 10.91 -5.31 9.18
C SER A 22 9.54 -6.00 9.12
N VAL A 23 9.54 -7.25 8.68
CA VAL A 23 8.37 -8.13 8.66
C VAL A 23 8.61 -9.26 9.63
N SER A 24 7.72 -9.42 10.61
CA SER A 24 7.78 -10.55 11.53
C SER A 24 7.18 -11.81 10.89
N ASP A 25 7.57 -12.98 11.40
CA ASP A 25 6.98 -14.26 10.98
C ASP A 25 5.46 -14.28 11.23
N GLU A 26 4.99 -13.60 12.27
CA GLU A 26 3.57 -13.47 12.56
C GLU A 26 2.83 -12.61 11.52
N ASP A 27 3.41 -11.47 11.12
CA ASP A 27 2.84 -10.62 10.06
C ASP A 27 2.71 -11.39 8.75
N LEU A 28 3.78 -12.12 8.38
CA LEU A 28 3.82 -12.93 7.18
C LEU A 28 2.76 -14.04 7.22
N ARG A 29 2.70 -14.77 8.32
CA ARG A 29 1.70 -15.82 8.50
C ARG A 29 0.28 -15.29 8.43
N LYS A 30 -0.03 -14.19 9.10
CA LYS A 30 -1.34 -13.55 9.05
C LYS A 30 -1.71 -13.15 7.62
N ALA A 31 -0.80 -12.51 6.89
CA ALA A 31 -1.02 -12.10 5.52
C ALA A 31 -1.36 -13.30 4.61
N ILE A 32 -0.60 -14.38 4.72
CA ILE A 32 -0.84 -15.61 3.93
C ILE A 32 -2.18 -16.25 4.30
N MET A 33 -2.50 -16.36 5.59
CA MET A 33 -3.75 -16.98 6.05
C MET A 33 -4.99 -16.19 5.68
N GLN A 34 -4.87 -14.87 5.49
CA GLN A 34 -5.98 -13.99 5.09
C GLN A 34 -6.27 -14.03 3.59
N ARG A 35 -5.38 -14.57 2.78
CA ARG A 35 -5.60 -14.69 1.34
C ARG A 35 -6.72 -15.68 1.04
N THR A 36 -7.77 -15.21 0.40
CA THR A 36 -8.98 -16.01 0.08
C THR A 36 -8.70 -17.20 -0.82
N GLU A 37 -7.71 -17.07 -1.71
CA GLU A 37 -7.26 -18.16 -2.59
C GLU A 37 -6.68 -19.36 -1.85
N PHE A 38 -6.23 -19.18 -0.61
CA PHE A 38 -5.71 -20.24 0.24
C PHE A 38 -6.71 -20.70 1.30
N GLN A 39 -7.96 -20.26 1.18
CA GLN A 39 -9.01 -20.60 2.14
C GLN A 39 -10.00 -21.62 1.58
N LYS A 40 -10.53 -22.45 2.46
CA LYS A 40 -11.67 -23.33 2.24
C LYS A 40 -12.66 -23.11 3.36
N ASN A 41 -13.90 -22.79 3.01
CA ASN A 41 -14.96 -22.46 3.99
C ASN A 41 -14.56 -21.32 4.96
N GLY A 42 -13.82 -20.32 4.47
CA GLY A 42 -13.39 -19.17 5.26
C GLY A 42 -12.16 -19.40 6.15
N ASN A 43 -11.57 -20.59 6.14
CA ASN A 43 -10.39 -20.94 6.91
C ASN A 43 -9.21 -21.29 6.00
N PHE A 44 -8.00 -21.00 6.45
CA PHE A 44 -6.78 -21.37 5.73
C PHE A 44 -6.72 -22.89 5.52
N ASP A 45 -6.48 -23.30 4.27
CA ASP A 45 -6.35 -24.69 3.86
C ASP A 45 -4.93 -24.97 3.33
N PRO A 46 -4.10 -25.71 4.10
CA PRO A 46 -2.72 -26.00 3.70
C PRO A 46 -2.60 -26.77 2.38
N GLU A 47 -3.61 -27.55 2.01
CA GLU A 47 -3.61 -28.30 0.75
C GLU A 47 -3.84 -27.37 -0.44
N SER A 48 -4.82 -26.47 -0.34
CA SER A 48 -5.06 -25.43 -1.35
C SER A 48 -3.82 -24.55 -1.53
N TYR A 49 -3.18 -24.15 -0.45
CA TYR A 49 -1.93 -23.38 -0.47
C TYR A 49 -0.85 -24.10 -1.27
N ARG A 50 -0.52 -25.37 -0.92
CA ARG A 50 0.52 -26.13 -1.61
C ARG A 50 0.20 -26.37 -3.09
N ARG A 51 -1.05 -26.70 -3.39
CA ARG A 51 -1.53 -26.95 -4.77
C ARG A 51 -1.40 -25.71 -5.65
N LEU A 52 -1.81 -24.54 -5.14
CA LEU A 52 -1.72 -23.28 -5.87
C LEU A 52 -0.29 -22.85 -6.10
N LEU A 53 0.59 -23.01 -5.11
CA LEU A 53 2.01 -22.71 -5.29
C LEU A 53 2.64 -23.63 -6.34
N ALA A 54 2.39 -24.93 -6.29
CA ALA A 54 2.89 -25.89 -7.25
C ALA A 54 2.42 -25.60 -8.69
N ALA A 55 1.13 -25.23 -8.85
CA ALA A 55 0.57 -24.84 -10.15
C ALA A 55 1.27 -23.59 -10.72
N ASN A 56 1.76 -22.70 -9.89
CA ASN A 56 2.52 -21.51 -10.28
C ASN A 56 4.05 -21.70 -10.26
N ARG A 57 4.52 -22.93 -10.11
CA ARG A 57 5.95 -23.28 -10.01
C ARG A 57 6.69 -22.55 -8.89
N LEU A 58 5.99 -22.29 -7.79
CA LEU A 58 6.52 -21.65 -6.58
C LEU A 58 6.70 -22.68 -5.48
N THR A 59 7.75 -22.48 -4.67
CA THR A 59 7.90 -23.16 -3.38
C THR A 59 7.34 -22.29 -2.26
N PRO A 60 6.93 -22.84 -1.11
CA PRO A 60 6.59 -22.05 0.07
C PRO A 60 7.64 -20.99 0.39
N ALA A 61 8.91 -21.36 0.44
CA ALA A 61 10.00 -20.44 0.74
C ALA A 61 10.12 -19.28 -0.26
N SER A 62 9.99 -19.55 -1.57
CA SER A 62 10.05 -18.50 -2.59
C SER A 62 8.84 -17.57 -2.53
N PHE A 63 7.66 -18.13 -2.28
CA PHE A 63 6.43 -17.36 -2.13
C PHE A 63 6.46 -16.49 -0.87
N GLU A 64 6.83 -17.04 0.26
CA GLU A 64 6.94 -16.33 1.54
C GLU A 64 7.97 -15.19 1.47
N ALA A 65 9.09 -15.40 0.77
CA ALA A 65 10.08 -14.34 0.52
C ALA A 65 9.51 -13.19 -0.35
N MET A 66 8.70 -13.51 -1.35
CA MET A 66 8.01 -12.51 -2.18
C MET A 66 6.97 -11.74 -1.35
N GLU A 67 6.17 -12.45 -0.57
CA GLU A 67 5.13 -11.89 0.29
C GLU A 67 5.72 -10.96 1.36
N ALA A 68 6.81 -11.36 1.99
CA ALA A 68 7.53 -10.52 2.96
C ALA A 68 7.99 -9.19 2.34
N LYS A 69 8.49 -9.21 1.09
CA LYS A 69 8.87 -7.99 0.36
C LYS A 69 7.66 -7.10 0.07
N ASP A 70 6.52 -7.68 -0.28
CA ASP A 70 5.30 -6.93 -0.55
C ASP A 70 4.73 -6.30 0.73
N ILE A 71 4.74 -7.03 1.85
CA ILE A 71 4.37 -6.50 3.16
C ILE A 71 5.31 -5.33 3.55
N LEU A 72 6.61 -5.50 3.34
CA LEU A 72 7.61 -4.48 3.68
C LEU A 72 7.41 -3.18 2.88
N THR A 73 7.18 -3.28 1.57
CA THR A 73 6.89 -2.12 0.72
C THR A 73 5.59 -1.43 1.13
N ASN A 74 4.57 -2.18 1.51
CA ASN A 74 3.31 -1.63 2.00
C ASN A 74 3.48 -0.93 3.34
N LYS A 75 4.26 -1.48 4.27
CA LYS A 75 4.60 -0.81 5.54
C LYS A 75 5.27 0.54 5.30
N ALA A 76 6.24 0.62 4.38
CA ALA A 76 6.89 1.89 4.03
C ALA A 76 5.91 2.92 3.49
N ARG A 77 4.98 2.52 2.61
CA ARG A 77 3.93 3.40 2.10
C ARG A 77 3.00 3.89 3.20
N LEU A 78 2.60 3.00 4.12
CA LEU A 78 1.74 3.37 5.25
C LEU A 78 2.42 4.38 6.16
N VAL A 79 3.72 4.27 6.43
CA VAL A 79 4.46 5.26 7.21
C VAL A 79 4.35 6.66 6.59
N ILE A 80 4.47 6.77 5.25
CA ILE A 80 4.31 8.06 4.55
C ILE A 80 2.86 8.55 4.62
N MET A 81 1.89 7.66 4.43
CA MET A 81 0.47 8.02 4.46
C MET A 81 0.02 8.45 5.85
N ASP A 82 0.44 7.74 6.89
CA ASP A 82 0.05 8.03 8.28
C ASP A 82 0.65 9.34 8.80
N ALA A 83 1.76 9.79 8.23
CA ALA A 83 2.34 11.10 8.52
C ALA A 83 1.56 12.28 7.91
N VAL A 84 0.60 12.02 7.02
CA VAL A 84 -0.18 13.04 6.32
C VAL A 84 -1.45 13.36 7.09
N ALA A 85 -1.66 14.64 7.40
CA ALA A 85 -2.90 15.16 7.97
C ALA A 85 -3.36 16.40 7.19
N LEU A 86 -4.64 16.72 7.29
CA LEU A 86 -5.16 17.98 6.76
C LEU A 86 -4.69 19.15 7.63
N THR A 87 -4.23 20.20 6.98
CA THR A 87 -3.91 21.46 7.67
C THR A 87 -5.20 22.18 8.10
N PRO A 88 -5.15 23.13 9.05
CA PRO A 88 -6.33 23.92 9.43
C PRO A 88 -7.01 24.60 8.24
N SER A 89 -6.24 25.09 7.25
CA SER A 89 -6.77 25.72 6.04
C SER A 89 -7.52 24.72 5.16
N GLU A 90 -6.91 23.54 4.91
CA GLU A 90 -7.56 22.46 4.14
C GLU A 90 -8.80 21.92 4.84
N TYR A 91 -8.78 21.89 6.18
CA TYR A 91 -9.95 21.53 6.97
C TYR A 91 -11.11 22.53 6.81
N ALA A 92 -10.80 23.83 6.84
CA ALA A 92 -11.79 24.88 6.61
C ALA A 92 -12.37 24.83 5.18
N GLU A 93 -11.52 24.57 4.18
CA GLU A 93 -11.97 24.38 2.79
C GLU A 93 -12.89 23.16 2.66
N ALA A 94 -12.56 22.05 3.29
CA ALA A 94 -13.41 20.85 3.33
C ALA A 94 -14.77 21.14 3.95
N GLN A 95 -14.83 21.90 5.04
CA GLN A 95 -16.09 22.32 5.64
C GLN A 95 -16.93 23.21 4.72
N THR A 96 -16.29 24.08 3.94
CA THR A 96 -16.99 24.90 2.93
C THR A 96 -17.62 24.03 1.84
N LEU A 97 -16.91 23.00 1.39
CA LEU A 97 -17.46 22.03 0.42
C LEU A 97 -18.66 21.26 0.98
N VAL A 98 -18.58 20.82 2.23
CA VAL A 98 -19.72 20.19 2.93
C VAL A 98 -20.94 21.12 2.96
N SER A 99 -20.74 22.38 3.28
CA SER A 99 -21.81 23.36 3.34
C SER A 99 -22.46 23.63 1.98
N ARG A 100 -21.71 23.50 0.89
CA ARG A 100 -22.22 23.69 -0.49
C ARG A 100 -23.07 22.53 -0.98
N GLU A 101 -22.90 21.33 -0.45
CA GLU A 101 -23.73 20.17 -0.83
C GLU A 101 -25.17 20.32 -0.37
N GLY A 102 -25.43 21.14 0.65
CA GLY A 102 -26.79 21.58 1.02
C GLY A 102 -27.74 20.46 1.48
N GLU A 103 -27.18 19.32 1.95
CA GLU A 103 -28.00 18.20 2.41
C GLU A 103 -28.72 18.56 3.71
N SER A 104 -30.04 18.47 3.70
CA SER A 104 -30.92 18.83 4.81
C SER A 104 -31.13 17.67 5.82
N ASP A 105 -30.91 16.43 5.40
CA ASP A 105 -30.99 15.24 6.26
C ASP A 105 -29.71 15.12 7.10
N PRO A 106 -29.81 15.18 8.46
CA PRO A 106 -28.61 15.12 9.31
C PRO A 106 -27.74 13.88 9.12
N THR A 107 -28.34 12.71 8.85
CA THR A 107 -27.62 11.46 8.65
C THR A 107 -26.85 11.48 7.33
N LYS A 108 -27.50 11.94 6.26
CA LYS A 108 -26.87 12.08 4.94
C LYS A 108 -25.79 13.16 4.95
N ALA A 109 -26.02 14.26 5.65
CA ALA A 109 -25.05 15.33 5.82
C ALA A 109 -23.78 14.84 6.55
N ALA A 110 -23.92 14.00 7.57
CA ALA A 110 -22.78 13.40 8.26
C ALA A 110 -21.98 12.47 7.35
N ILE A 111 -22.65 11.64 6.55
CA ILE A 111 -22.01 10.74 5.57
C ILE A 111 -21.30 11.55 4.48
N ALA A 112 -21.95 12.60 3.96
CA ALA A 112 -21.35 13.48 2.94
C ALA A 112 -20.10 14.20 3.48
N LYS A 113 -20.17 14.68 4.72
CA LYS A 113 -19.03 15.29 5.42
C LYS A 113 -17.86 14.32 5.50
N GLU A 114 -18.07 13.11 6.02
CA GLU A 114 -17.02 12.12 6.16
C GLU A 114 -16.41 11.78 4.81
N ARG A 115 -17.21 11.56 3.78
CA ARG A 115 -16.76 11.30 2.41
C ARG A 115 -15.84 12.40 1.87
N ILE A 116 -16.20 13.68 2.06
CA ILE A 116 -15.40 14.82 1.58
C ILE A 116 -14.06 14.85 2.29
N PHE A 117 -14.04 14.72 3.61
CA PHE A 117 -12.79 14.71 4.39
C PHE A 117 -11.88 13.55 4.02
N GLN A 118 -12.43 12.34 3.89
CA GLN A 118 -11.68 11.16 3.49
C GLN A 118 -11.09 11.29 2.08
N ASN A 119 -11.86 11.84 1.13
CA ASN A 119 -11.37 12.08 -0.23
C ASN A 119 -10.22 13.08 -0.26
N LEU A 120 -10.31 14.19 0.46
CA LEU A 120 -9.24 15.19 0.52
C LEU A 120 -7.98 14.63 1.18
N LEU A 121 -8.14 13.90 2.29
CA LEU A 121 -7.02 13.25 2.96
C LEU A 121 -6.36 12.22 2.04
N PHE A 122 -7.15 11.37 1.38
CA PHE A 122 -6.66 10.38 0.42
C PHE A 122 -5.88 11.03 -0.73
N GLN A 123 -6.40 12.10 -1.34
CA GLN A 123 -5.70 12.83 -2.39
C GLN A 123 -4.37 13.40 -1.90
N LYS A 124 -4.34 13.93 -0.67
CA LYS A 124 -3.13 14.44 -0.06
C LYS A 124 -2.11 13.33 0.19
N GLN A 125 -2.55 12.18 0.69
CA GLN A 125 -1.73 11.00 0.89
C GLN A 125 -1.12 10.49 -0.43
N GLN A 126 -1.92 10.43 -1.50
CA GLN A 126 -1.43 10.04 -2.82
C GLN A 126 -0.37 11.01 -3.35
N ARG A 127 -0.58 12.32 -3.18
CA ARG A 127 0.44 13.33 -3.55
C ARG A 127 1.73 13.17 -2.73
N ALA A 128 1.63 12.87 -1.45
CA ALA A 128 2.79 12.61 -0.60
C ALA A 128 3.58 11.37 -1.03
N LEU A 129 2.88 10.28 -1.38
CA LEU A 129 3.51 9.07 -1.93
C LEU A 129 4.22 9.34 -3.25
N MET A 130 3.60 10.10 -4.15
CA MET A 130 4.22 10.49 -5.43
C MET A 130 5.45 11.36 -5.20
N ALA A 131 5.38 12.38 -4.36
CA ALA A 131 6.50 13.26 -4.04
C ALA A 131 7.66 12.49 -3.41
N TYR A 132 7.39 11.56 -2.51
CA TYR A 132 8.39 10.70 -1.92
C TYR A 132 9.05 9.78 -2.95
N SER A 133 8.25 9.17 -3.83
CA SER A 133 8.74 8.32 -4.93
C SER A 133 9.66 9.10 -5.89
N GLU A 134 9.28 10.31 -6.26
CA GLU A 134 10.13 11.17 -7.11
C GLU A 134 11.43 11.58 -6.38
N SER A 135 11.36 11.87 -5.09
CA SER A 135 12.56 12.14 -4.27
C SER A 135 13.50 10.94 -4.23
N MET A 136 12.97 9.72 -4.13
CA MET A 136 13.78 8.50 -4.17
C MET A 136 14.45 8.28 -5.53
N LYS A 137 13.75 8.52 -6.63
CA LYS A 137 14.30 8.40 -7.99
C LYS A 137 15.51 9.30 -8.19
N SER A 138 15.54 10.48 -7.59
CA SER A 138 16.65 11.40 -7.68
C SER A 138 17.86 10.97 -6.84
N LYS A 139 17.65 10.18 -5.78
CA LYS A 139 18.70 9.77 -4.82
C LYS A 139 19.31 8.41 -5.14
N VAL A 140 18.56 7.51 -5.76
CA VAL A 140 19.00 6.15 -6.06
C VAL A 140 19.44 6.05 -7.51
N PRO A 141 20.74 5.88 -7.81
CA PRO A 141 21.20 5.69 -9.19
C PRO A 141 20.74 4.32 -9.69
N VAL A 142 19.76 4.31 -10.58
CA VAL A 142 19.29 3.08 -11.24
C VAL A 142 20.20 2.79 -12.42
N LYS A 143 21.04 1.75 -12.30
CA LYS A 143 21.84 1.23 -13.42
C LYS A 143 21.02 0.18 -14.16
N ILE A 144 20.60 0.51 -15.37
CA ILE A 144 19.91 -0.44 -16.25
C ILE A 144 20.98 -1.16 -17.09
N HIS A 145 21.19 -2.45 -16.84
CA HIS A 145 22.04 -3.30 -17.68
C HIS A 145 21.24 -3.75 -18.91
N LYS A 146 21.28 -2.95 -19.97
CA LYS A 146 20.60 -3.25 -21.25
C LYS A 146 21.11 -4.53 -21.93
N GLU A 147 22.26 -5.02 -21.51
CA GLU A 147 22.93 -6.19 -22.08
C GLU A 147 22.30 -7.52 -21.63
N LEU A 148 21.37 -7.49 -20.66
CA LEU A 148 20.68 -8.67 -20.12
C LEU A 148 19.19 -8.75 -20.54
N MET A 149 18.76 -7.92 -21.47
CA MET A 149 17.44 -7.96 -22.13
C MET A 149 17.57 -8.52 -23.57
#